data_9bbed8d9b27038b99ad44d9c02a99ee2
#
_entry.id   9bbed8d9b27038b99ad44d9c02a99ee2
#
_cell.length_a   1.000
_cell.length_b   1.000
_cell.length_c   1.000
_cell.angle_alpha   90.00
_cell.angle_beta   90.00
_cell.angle_gamma   90.00
#
_symmetry.space_group_name_H-M   'P 1'
#
loop_
_entity.id
_entity.type
_entity.pdbx_description
1 polymer ?
#
loop_
_entity_poly.entity_id
_entity_poly.type
_entity_poly.pdbx_seq_one_letter_code
_entity_poly.pdbx_strand_id
1 'polypeptide(L)'
;MIILLIITSSFFSFITSYSIGIISEDSPVIEISDGEGFMKRAVSIFGDSSQMSRLHDSMHGVKMGISSDVCDNAKDNLSVDWDGSPLNYTCYHPKNRLPVVKGMKPIEECNIPSKYIVMILKSKHVCMNEKIEYGVSIPTYGNHRPLWPVYGEYIYVPLQRWLHNLEHGAVVMLYHPCAEPLEVERLRKIVKGCLRRHIITPYMYLSADKPLALVTWGCKLLMNHVEEDVVKSFIKARALRGPEALAKEGQYRYKLLDVAMIPEGSSYQDKKLCPSS
;
A
#
# COMPACT_ATOMS: atom_id res chain seq x y z
N MET A 1 -61.52 -4.75 37.24
CA MET A 1 -61.12 -3.37 37.48
C MET A 1 -60.10 -3.04 36.43
N ILE A 2 -60.54 -2.41 35.35
CA ILE A 2 -59.79 -2.12 34.15
C ILE A 2 -59.32 -0.67 34.22
N ILE A 3 -58.03 -0.45 34.22
CA ILE A 3 -57.43 0.90 34.14
C ILE A 3 -57.04 1.16 32.69
N LEU A 4 -57.72 2.07 32.04
CA LEU A 4 -57.51 2.57 30.71
C LEU A 4 -56.42 3.67 30.79
N LEU A 5 -55.28 3.48 30.17
CA LEU A 5 -54.26 4.53 30.04
C LEU A 5 -54.35 5.12 28.65
N ILE A 6 -54.79 6.37 28.61
CA ILE A 6 -54.84 7.21 27.41
C ILE A 6 -53.45 7.79 27.19
N ILE A 7 -52.81 7.44 26.08
CA ILE A 7 -51.56 8.08 25.65
C ILE A 7 -51.90 9.20 24.68
N THR A 8 -51.77 10.43 25.13
CA THR A 8 -51.86 11.64 24.29
C THR A 8 -50.52 11.84 23.58
N SER A 9 -50.54 11.85 22.26
CA SER A 9 -49.40 12.20 21.40
C SER A 9 -49.14 13.72 21.46
N SER A 10 -48.02 14.09 22.04
CA SER A 10 -47.52 15.49 21.89
C SER A 10 -46.36 15.51 20.93
N PHE A 11 -46.57 16.13 19.79
CA PHE A 11 -45.51 16.50 18.86
C PHE A 11 -44.61 17.56 19.52
N PHE A 12 -43.39 17.20 19.86
CA PHE A 12 -42.32 18.15 20.22
C PHE A 12 -41.43 18.38 19.01
N SER A 13 -41.57 19.57 18.43
CA SER A 13 -40.57 20.13 17.49
C SER A 13 -39.27 20.35 18.22
N PHE A 14 -38.22 19.60 17.85
CA PHE A 14 -36.86 19.91 18.27
C PHE A 14 -36.33 21.09 17.47
N ILE A 15 -36.35 22.28 18.06
CA ILE A 15 -35.55 23.42 17.66
C ILE A 15 -34.14 23.15 18.23
N THR A 16 -33.19 22.79 17.39
CA THR A 16 -31.78 22.74 17.78
C THR A 16 -31.25 24.14 17.94
N SER A 17 -31.19 24.60 19.19
CA SER A 17 -30.45 25.82 19.56
C SER A 17 -28.97 25.57 19.40
N TYR A 18 -28.35 26.18 18.40
CA TYR A 18 -26.88 26.30 18.36
C TYR A 18 -26.46 27.30 19.44
N SER A 19 -25.83 26.80 20.51
CA SER A 19 -25.14 27.62 21.47
C SER A 19 -23.87 28.16 20.81
N ILE A 20 -23.89 29.44 20.44
CA ILE A 20 -22.66 30.18 20.12
C ILE A 20 -21.92 30.38 21.44
N GLY A 21 -20.81 29.64 21.61
CA GLY A 21 -19.90 29.85 22.72
C GLY A 21 -19.34 31.26 22.68
N ILE A 22 -19.54 32.00 23.77
CA ILE A 22 -18.91 33.30 23.99
C ILE A 22 -17.41 33.04 24.10
N ILE A 23 -16.64 33.50 23.12
CA ILE A 23 -15.18 33.50 23.15
C ILE A 23 -14.75 34.59 24.13
N SER A 24 -13.90 34.24 25.10
CA SER A 24 -13.35 35.17 26.10
C SER A 24 -12.57 36.32 25.44
N GLU A 25 -12.61 37.48 26.07
CA GLU A 25 -12.06 38.76 25.58
C GLU A 25 -10.53 38.83 25.40
N ASP A 26 -9.79 37.73 25.55
CA ASP A 26 -8.33 37.69 25.43
C ASP A 26 -7.80 37.05 24.13
N SER A 27 -8.60 37.01 23.08
CA SER A 27 -8.11 36.61 21.75
C SER A 27 -7.51 37.81 21.01
N PRO A 28 -6.31 37.70 20.43
CA PRO A 28 -5.69 38.82 19.72
C PRO A 28 -6.58 39.20 18.53
N VAL A 29 -7.01 40.44 18.50
CA VAL A 29 -7.73 41.03 17.35
C VAL A 29 -6.76 41.05 16.18
N ILE A 30 -7.05 40.22 15.19
CA ILE A 30 -6.32 40.23 13.93
C ILE A 30 -6.99 41.28 13.05
N GLU A 31 -6.39 42.48 12.93
CA GLU A 31 -6.79 43.44 11.92
C GLU A 31 -6.57 42.85 10.53
N ILE A 32 -7.67 42.62 9.83
CA ILE A 32 -7.66 42.11 8.44
C ILE A 32 -7.62 43.33 7.53
N SER A 33 -6.44 43.71 7.07
CA SER A 33 -6.24 44.93 6.27
C SER A 33 -6.59 44.77 4.77
N ASP A 34 -6.78 43.53 4.28
CA ASP A 34 -7.25 43.28 2.92
C ASP A 34 -7.96 41.90 2.80
N GLY A 35 -8.99 41.86 1.97
CA GLY A 35 -9.80 40.64 1.73
C GLY A 35 -9.03 39.53 1.01
N GLU A 36 -7.94 39.83 0.31
CA GLU A 36 -7.14 38.83 -0.42
C GLU A 36 -6.29 37.96 0.50
N GLY A 37 -5.77 38.53 1.59
CA GLY A 37 -4.97 37.77 2.56
C GLY A 37 -5.77 36.72 3.32
N PHE A 38 -7.04 37.01 3.61
CA PHE A 38 -7.94 36.07 4.29
C PHE A 38 -8.28 34.91 3.40
N MET A 39 -8.60 35.15 2.12
CA MET A 39 -8.93 34.09 1.13
C MET A 39 -7.72 33.16 0.89
N LYS A 40 -6.50 33.69 0.78
CA LYS A 40 -5.27 32.87 0.66
C LYS A 40 -5.02 32.01 1.90
N ARG A 41 -5.27 32.50 3.10
CA ARG A 41 -5.15 31.72 4.34
C ARG A 41 -6.27 30.68 4.50
N ALA A 42 -7.51 31.02 4.16
CA ALA A 42 -8.61 30.06 4.19
C ALA A 42 -8.37 28.91 3.22
N VAL A 43 -7.88 29.17 2.00
CA VAL A 43 -7.51 28.15 1.02
C VAL A 43 -6.38 27.25 1.55
N SER A 44 -5.41 27.77 2.31
CA SER A 44 -4.34 26.95 2.91
C SER A 44 -4.83 26.06 4.08
N ILE A 45 -5.91 26.45 4.76
CA ILE A 45 -6.47 25.70 5.90
C ILE A 45 -7.47 24.64 5.46
N PHE A 46 -8.26 24.91 4.41
CA PHE A 46 -9.32 24.02 3.96
C PHE A 46 -8.93 23.12 2.77
N GLY A 47 -7.70 23.23 2.25
CA GLY A 47 -7.28 22.58 1.02
C GLY A 47 -8.16 23.00 -0.16
N ASP A 48 -7.56 23.18 -1.32
CA ASP A 48 -8.32 23.59 -2.51
C ASP A 48 -9.37 22.52 -2.87
N SER A 49 -10.61 22.76 -2.48
CA SER A 49 -11.74 21.86 -2.78
C SER A 49 -11.88 21.56 -4.28
N SER A 50 -11.40 22.49 -5.12
CA SER A 50 -11.37 22.32 -6.57
C SER A 50 -10.32 21.28 -6.99
N GLN A 51 -9.17 21.21 -6.32
CA GLN A 51 -8.16 20.19 -6.57
C GLN A 51 -8.62 18.81 -6.14
N MET A 52 -9.23 18.68 -4.95
CA MET A 52 -9.79 17.40 -4.49
C MET A 52 -10.91 16.90 -5.43
N SER A 53 -11.77 17.79 -5.93
CA SER A 53 -12.81 17.45 -6.90
C SER A 53 -12.23 16.88 -8.21
N ARG A 54 -11.11 17.42 -8.70
CA ARG A 54 -10.42 16.91 -9.91
C ARG A 54 -9.77 15.54 -9.71
N LEU A 55 -9.38 15.24 -8.45
CA LEU A 55 -8.77 13.95 -8.07
C LEU A 55 -9.82 12.87 -7.81
N HIS A 56 -11.10 13.20 -7.72
CA HIS A 56 -12.14 12.24 -7.38
C HIS A 56 -12.26 11.13 -8.44
N ASP A 57 -12.33 9.89 -7.96
CA ASP A 57 -12.61 8.67 -8.71
C ASP A 57 -13.79 7.95 -8.03
N SER A 58 -14.85 7.67 -8.78
CA SER A 58 -16.03 7.00 -8.25
C SER A 58 -15.78 5.55 -7.84
N MET A 59 -14.74 4.92 -8.38
CA MET A 59 -14.38 3.53 -8.06
C MET A 59 -13.45 3.43 -6.87
N HIS A 60 -12.39 4.24 -6.83
CA HIS A 60 -11.30 4.12 -5.84
C HIS A 60 -11.22 5.32 -4.90
N GLY A 61 -12.15 6.28 -4.98
CA GLY A 61 -12.15 7.51 -4.18
C GLY A 61 -11.23 8.58 -4.75
N VAL A 62 -9.99 8.24 -5.05
CA VAL A 62 -8.98 9.15 -5.63
C VAL A 62 -8.37 8.51 -6.87
N LYS A 63 -8.12 9.31 -7.92
CA LYS A 63 -7.44 8.86 -9.13
C LYS A 63 -6.00 8.46 -8.84
N MET A 64 -5.58 7.32 -9.37
CA MET A 64 -4.21 6.85 -9.28
C MET A 64 -3.27 7.60 -10.22
N GLY A 65 -1.99 7.64 -9.85
CA GLY A 65 -0.90 8.12 -10.71
C GLY A 65 -0.91 9.62 -11.00
N ILE A 66 -1.66 10.38 -10.21
CA ILE A 66 -1.69 11.85 -10.28
C ILE A 66 -1.03 12.38 -9.00
N SER A 67 0.15 12.97 -9.14
CA SER A 67 0.84 13.63 -8.03
C SER A 67 0.08 14.87 -7.59
N SER A 68 -0.18 15.00 -6.27
CA SER A 68 -0.92 16.11 -5.71
C SER A 68 -0.49 16.40 -4.28
N ASP A 69 -0.20 17.65 -3.97
CA ASP A 69 0.22 18.09 -2.63
C ASP A 69 -0.93 18.01 -1.62
N VAL A 70 -2.18 18.01 -2.07
CA VAL A 70 -3.36 17.88 -1.19
C VAL A 70 -3.73 16.42 -0.89
N CYS A 71 -3.14 15.46 -1.60
CA CYS A 71 -3.42 14.03 -1.42
C CYS A 71 -2.14 13.20 -1.25
N ASP A 72 -1.38 13.04 -2.31
CA ASP A 72 -0.15 12.26 -2.33
C ASP A 72 0.78 12.77 -3.45
N ASN A 73 1.95 13.26 -3.11
CA ASN A 73 2.99 13.65 -4.05
C ASN A 73 4.21 12.72 -4.01
N ALA A 74 4.15 11.63 -3.24
CA ALA A 74 5.22 10.66 -3.01
C ALA A 74 6.50 11.23 -2.39
N LYS A 75 6.44 12.40 -1.75
CA LYS A 75 7.59 13.11 -1.15
C LYS A 75 7.30 13.56 0.28
N ASP A 76 6.11 14.10 0.52
CA ASP A 76 5.74 14.70 1.80
C ASP A 76 4.93 13.72 2.66
N ASN A 77 4.93 13.94 3.96
CA ASN A 77 4.19 13.17 4.96
C ASN A 77 4.48 11.65 4.93
N LEU A 78 5.62 11.21 4.39
CA LEU A 78 5.96 9.79 4.26
C LEU A 78 6.00 9.05 5.60
N SER A 79 6.19 9.78 6.71
CA SER A 79 6.17 9.23 8.08
C SER A 79 4.82 8.65 8.50
N VAL A 80 3.71 8.97 7.81
CA VAL A 80 2.39 8.35 8.03
C VAL A 80 2.44 6.85 7.76
N ASP A 81 3.20 6.42 6.74
CA ASP A 81 3.36 5.02 6.36
C ASP A 81 4.61 4.39 6.97
N TRP A 82 5.67 5.17 7.14
CA TRP A 82 6.95 4.71 7.66
C TRP A 82 7.80 5.87 8.19
N ASP A 83 8.20 5.79 9.44
CA ASP A 83 8.99 6.78 10.17
C ASP A 83 10.48 6.86 9.77
N GLY A 84 10.91 6.04 8.81
CA GLY A 84 12.30 5.93 8.38
C GLY A 84 13.15 5.01 9.26
N SER A 85 12.55 4.28 10.21
CA SER A 85 13.26 3.43 11.16
C SER A 85 14.10 2.35 10.47
N PRO A 86 15.39 2.23 10.81
CA PRO A 86 16.25 1.16 10.30
C PRO A 86 15.87 -0.22 10.83
N LEU A 87 15.01 -0.34 11.84
CA LEU A 87 14.48 -1.60 12.33
C LEU A 87 13.77 -2.41 11.23
N ASN A 88 13.16 -1.71 10.27
CA ASN A 88 12.40 -2.35 9.20
C ASN A 88 13.28 -3.09 8.19
N TYR A 89 14.58 -2.76 8.09
CA TYR A 89 15.47 -3.31 7.07
C TYR A 89 16.84 -3.79 7.58
N THR A 90 17.11 -3.65 8.89
CA THR A 90 18.41 -4.04 9.46
C THR A 90 18.30 -5.28 10.32
N CYS A 91 19.21 -6.23 10.13
CA CYS A 91 19.40 -7.33 11.08
C CYS A 91 20.38 -6.91 12.17
N TYR A 92 19.87 -6.61 13.36
CA TYR A 92 20.69 -6.19 14.51
C TYR A 92 21.47 -7.32 15.18
N HIS A 93 21.10 -8.57 14.88
CA HIS A 93 21.79 -9.76 15.38
C HIS A 93 22.34 -10.60 14.23
N PRO A 94 23.36 -10.12 13.49
CA PRO A 94 23.83 -10.79 12.28
C PRO A 94 24.45 -12.18 12.54
N LYS A 95 24.82 -12.48 13.79
CA LYS A 95 25.27 -13.82 14.20
C LYS A 95 24.09 -14.80 14.41
N ASN A 96 22.88 -14.28 14.63
CA ASN A 96 21.67 -15.07 14.86
C ASN A 96 20.77 -14.99 13.62
N ARG A 97 21.32 -15.39 12.47
CA ARG A 97 20.51 -15.48 11.23
C ARG A 97 19.40 -16.51 11.40
N LEU A 98 18.30 -16.27 10.73
CA LEU A 98 17.18 -17.22 10.72
C LEU A 98 17.63 -18.50 10.00
N PRO A 99 17.42 -19.67 10.61
CA PRO A 99 17.98 -20.91 10.09
C PRO A 99 17.31 -21.35 8.78
N VAL A 100 18.13 -21.87 7.86
CA VAL A 100 17.63 -22.59 6.70
C VAL A 100 17.35 -24.05 7.11
N VAL A 101 16.07 -24.42 7.05
CA VAL A 101 15.61 -25.78 7.40
C VAL A 101 15.39 -26.56 6.12
N LYS A 102 16.32 -27.46 5.79
CA LYS A 102 16.21 -28.32 4.61
C LYS A 102 14.96 -29.19 4.68
N GLY A 103 14.22 -29.24 3.56
CA GLY A 103 12.98 -30.03 3.45
C GLY A 103 11.74 -29.35 4.00
N MET A 104 11.84 -28.14 4.54
CA MET A 104 10.65 -27.35 4.91
C MET A 104 9.96 -26.88 3.63
N LYS A 105 8.77 -27.43 3.36
CA LYS A 105 8.04 -27.12 2.14
C LYS A 105 7.57 -25.67 2.11
N PRO A 106 7.61 -24.99 0.95
CA PRO A 106 6.96 -23.71 0.75
C PRO A 106 5.43 -23.85 0.91
N ILE A 107 4.78 -22.75 1.31
CA ILE A 107 3.33 -22.68 1.50
C ILE A 107 2.79 -21.64 0.53
N GLU A 108 1.94 -22.07 -0.39
CA GLU A 108 1.16 -21.15 -1.23
C GLU A 108 -0.21 -20.94 -0.60
N GLU A 109 -0.56 -19.68 -0.37
CA GLU A 109 -1.87 -19.26 0.13
C GLU A 109 -2.50 -18.31 -0.86
N CYS A 110 -3.69 -18.65 -1.35
CA CYS A 110 -4.47 -17.83 -2.25
C CYS A 110 -5.84 -17.52 -1.67
N ASN A 111 -6.16 -16.24 -1.57
CA ASN A 111 -7.48 -15.76 -1.25
C ASN A 111 -7.87 -14.74 -2.32
N ILE A 112 -8.18 -15.26 -3.52
CA ILE A 112 -8.55 -14.43 -4.66
C ILE A 112 -10.01 -14.06 -4.49
N PRO A 113 -10.34 -12.77 -4.29
CA PRO A 113 -11.72 -12.34 -4.19
C PRO A 113 -12.49 -12.73 -5.46
N SER A 114 -13.72 -13.22 -5.31
CA SER A 114 -14.57 -13.45 -6.46
C SER A 114 -14.80 -12.13 -7.21
N LYS A 115 -15.06 -12.20 -8.52
CA LYS A 115 -15.31 -11.02 -9.36
C LYS A 115 -16.39 -10.09 -8.78
N TYR A 116 -17.40 -10.64 -8.11
CA TYR A 116 -18.43 -9.88 -7.40
C TYR A 116 -17.89 -9.19 -6.15
N ILE A 117 -17.03 -9.85 -5.38
CA ILE A 117 -16.42 -9.26 -4.17
C ILE A 117 -15.47 -8.12 -4.55
N VAL A 118 -14.68 -8.25 -5.62
CA VAL A 118 -13.83 -7.18 -6.14
C VAL A 118 -14.63 -5.93 -6.47
N MET A 119 -15.81 -6.08 -7.07
CA MET A 119 -16.71 -4.97 -7.37
C MET A 119 -17.32 -4.30 -6.12
N ILE A 120 -17.45 -5.05 -5.01
CA ILE A 120 -18.04 -4.57 -3.74
C ILE A 120 -16.98 -4.02 -2.80
N LEU A 121 -15.82 -4.73 -2.69
CA LEU A 121 -14.71 -4.40 -1.81
C LEU A 121 -13.67 -3.52 -2.50
N LYS A 122 -14.08 -2.62 -3.38
CA LYS A 122 -13.18 -1.72 -4.11
C LYS A 122 -12.07 -1.21 -3.20
N SER A 123 -10.82 -1.60 -3.47
CA SER A 123 -9.67 -1.01 -2.80
C SER A 123 -9.70 0.50 -3.02
N LYS A 124 -9.54 1.27 -1.95
CA LYS A 124 -9.53 2.72 -2.05
C LYS A 124 -8.11 3.23 -2.14
N HIS A 125 -7.90 4.24 -2.97
CA HIS A 125 -6.74 5.08 -2.92
C HIS A 125 -6.90 6.09 -1.77
N VAL A 126 -6.02 6.00 -0.78
CA VAL A 126 -6.10 6.79 0.45
C VAL A 126 -4.98 7.84 0.47
N CYS A 127 -5.34 9.09 0.69
CA CYS A 127 -4.39 10.20 0.76
C CYS A 127 -3.47 10.13 1.99
N MET A 128 -2.35 10.87 1.96
CA MET A 128 -1.33 10.85 3.01
C MET A 128 -1.76 11.50 4.34
N ASN A 129 -2.93 12.12 4.41
CA ASN A 129 -3.52 12.64 5.64
C ASN A 129 -4.25 11.57 6.46
N GLU A 130 -4.38 10.35 5.97
CA GLU A 130 -5.08 9.24 6.61
C GLU A 130 -4.17 8.02 6.72
N LYS A 131 -4.16 7.37 7.89
CA LYS A 131 -3.42 6.13 8.12
C LYS A 131 -4.20 4.94 7.58
N ILE A 132 -3.50 4.00 6.95
CA ILE A 132 -4.09 2.74 6.48
C ILE A 132 -3.68 1.62 7.43
N GLU A 133 -4.66 0.90 7.95
CA GLU A 133 -4.45 -0.27 8.81
C GLU A 133 -4.91 -1.54 8.12
N TYR A 134 -4.22 -2.65 8.39
CA TYR A 134 -4.49 -3.94 7.78
C TYR A 134 -4.69 -5.00 8.86
N GLY A 135 -5.72 -5.83 8.71
CA GLY A 135 -6.04 -6.91 9.64
C GLY A 135 -5.11 -8.12 9.55
N VAL A 136 -4.17 -8.12 8.58
CA VAL A 136 -3.22 -9.23 8.35
C VAL A 136 -1.83 -8.69 8.10
N SER A 137 -0.80 -9.45 8.47
CA SER A 137 0.59 -9.02 8.33
C SER A 137 1.06 -8.90 6.87
N ILE A 138 0.56 -9.75 5.98
CA ILE A 138 0.91 -9.72 4.54
C ILE A 138 -0.40 -9.71 3.75
N PRO A 139 -1.00 -8.52 3.53
CA PRO A 139 -2.16 -8.39 2.67
C PRO A 139 -1.79 -8.62 1.21
N THR A 140 -2.71 -9.18 0.44
CA THR A 140 -2.56 -9.43 -1.00
C THR A 140 -3.47 -8.54 -1.84
N TYR A 141 -4.31 -7.73 -1.21
CA TYR A 141 -5.17 -6.68 -1.76
C TYR A 141 -5.68 -5.79 -0.61
N GLY A 142 -6.27 -4.65 -0.92
CA GLY A 142 -6.85 -3.72 0.05
C GLY A 142 -6.48 -2.27 -0.23
N ASN A 143 -6.93 -1.36 0.64
CA ASN A 143 -6.66 0.07 0.51
C ASN A 143 -5.16 0.37 0.44
N HIS A 144 -4.77 1.32 -0.40
CA HIS A 144 -3.38 1.66 -0.62
C HIS A 144 -3.21 3.11 -1.09
N ARG A 145 -1.97 3.53 -1.30
CA ARG A 145 -1.66 4.89 -1.75
C ARG A 145 -1.87 5.04 -3.26
N PRO A 146 -2.36 6.22 -3.73
CA PRO A 146 -2.61 6.46 -5.16
C PRO A 146 -1.37 6.50 -6.03
N LEU A 147 -0.19 6.81 -5.46
CA LEU A 147 1.09 6.76 -6.14
C LEU A 147 1.87 5.51 -5.72
N TRP A 148 2.11 4.61 -6.66
CA TRP A 148 2.81 3.35 -6.42
C TRP A 148 4.31 3.43 -6.66
N PRO A 149 5.10 2.53 -6.08
CA PRO A 149 6.54 2.39 -6.30
C PRO A 149 6.92 2.20 -7.77
N VAL A 150 8.00 2.84 -8.18
CA VAL A 150 8.76 2.45 -9.37
C VAL A 150 9.19 1.00 -9.21
N TYR A 151 9.07 0.18 -10.26
CA TYR A 151 9.51 -1.21 -10.20
C TYR A 151 11.01 -1.30 -9.93
N GLY A 152 11.42 -2.18 -9.02
CA GLY A 152 12.80 -2.32 -8.62
C GLY A 152 13.02 -2.75 -7.18
N GLU A 153 14.24 -2.52 -6.70
CA GLU A 153 14.68 -2.89 -5.37
C GLU A 153 14.85 -1.66 -4.48
N TYR A 154 14.45 -1.78 -3.22
CA TYR A 154 14.42 -0.70 -2.23
C TYR A 154 15.19 -1.07 -0.97
N ILE A 155 15.79 -0.06 -0.29
CA ILE A 155 16.21 -0.21 1.10
C ILE A 155 15.01 -0.63 1.94
N TYR A 156 13.89 0.04 1.76
CA TYR A 156 12.59 -0.29 2.32
C TYR A 156 11.49 0.46 1.56
N VAL A 157 10.37 -0.20 1.33
CA VAL A 157 9.14 0.43 0.85
C VAL A 157 7.94 -0.06 1.66
N PRO A 158 7.12 0.87 2.21
CA PRO A 158 6.01 0.48 3.07
C PRO A 158 4.92 -0.26 2.28
N LEU A 159 4.23 -1.14 2.99
CA LEU A 159 3.23 -2.00 2.39
C LEU A 159 2.07 -1.23 1.75
N GLN A 160 1.72 -0.06 2.29
CA GLN A 160 0.71 0.85 1.74
C GLN A 160 1.02 1.30 0.31
N ARG A 161 2.30 1.24 -0.07
CA ARG A 161 2.78 1.60 -1.40
C ARG A 161 2.82 0.40 -2.35
N TRP A 162 3.51 -0.69 -1.96
CA TRP A 162 3.68 -1.83 -2.85
C TRP A 162 2.40 -2.64 -3.06
N LEU A 163 1.40 -2.51 -2.19
CA LEU A 163 0.10 -3.14 -2.38
C LEU A 163 -0.59 -2.69 -3.67
N HIS A 164 -0.40 -1.43 -4.07
CA HIS A 164 -0.86 -0.91 -5.35
C HIS A 164 -0.20 -1.62 -6.55
N ASN A 165 1.11 -1.92 -6.46
CA ASN A 165 1.79 -2.66 -7.52
C ASN A 165 1.18 -4.04 -7.78
N LEU A 166 0.59 -4.69 -6.74
CA LEU A 166 -0.08 -5.98 -6.93
C LEU A 166 -1.32 -5.85 -7.82
N GLU A 167 -2.08 -4.76 -7.71
CA GLU A 167 -3.24 -4.51 -8.59
C GLU A 167 -2.82 -4.32 -10.05
N HIS A 168 -1.61 -3.81 -10.27
CA HIS A 168 -1.00 -3.74 -11.60
C HIS A 168 -0.34 -5.05 -12.04
N GLY A 169 -0.49 -6.14 -11.27
CA GLY A 169 0.00 -7.47 -11.61
C GLY A 169 1.48 -7.71 -11.30
N ALA A 170 2.10 -6.87 -10.45
CA ALA A 170 3.47 -7.06 -10.03
C ALA A 170 3.65 -8.28 -9.11
N VAL A 171 4.90 -8.72 -8.97
CA VAL A 171 5.37 -9.62 -7.93
C VAL A 171 6.16 -8.80 -6.91
N VAL A 172 5.78 -8.88 -5.64
CA VAL A 172 6.52 -8.28 -4.54
C VAL A 172 7.32 -9.37 -3.83
N MET A 173 8.63 -9.24 -3.83
CA MET A 173 9.53 -10.08 -3.04
C MET A 173 9.76 -9.43 -1.68
N LEU A 174 9.37 -10.15 -0.64
CA LEU A 174 9.60 -9.78 0.75
C LEU A 174 10.64 -10.71 1.37
N TYR A 175 11.55 -10.16 2.18
CA TYR A 175 12.50 -10.95 2.95
C TYR A 175 12.68 -10.38 4.35
N HIS A 176 12.76 -11.25 5.35
CA HIS A 176 13.07 -10.82 6.70
C HIS A 176 14.51 -10.29 6.75
N PRO A 177 14.81 -9.15 7.41
CA PRO A 177 16.16 -8.59 7.46
C PRO A 177 17.24 -9.55 7.94
N CYS A 178 16.88 -10.49 8.83
CA CYS A 178 17.79 -11.55 9.31
C CYS A 178 17.69 -12.88 8.54
N ALA A 179 16.99 -12.93 7.41
CA ALA A 179 17.00 -14.12 6.55
C ALA A 179 18.42 -14.45 6.08
N GLU A 180 18.68 -15.71 5.72
CA GLU A 180 19.98 -16.13 5.19
C GLU A 180 20.31 -15.37 3.89
N PRO A 181 21.41 -14.61 3.84
CA PRO A 181 21.74 -13.75 2.70
C PRO A 181 21.83 -14.48 1.36
N LEU A 182 22.34 -15.72 1.36
CA LEU A 182 22.44 -16.52 0.14
C LEU A 182 21.06 -16.87 -0.41
N GLU A 183 20.10 -17.19 0.44
CA GLU A 183 18.73 -17.48 0.00
C GLU A 183 18.02 -16.22 -0.49
N VAL A 184 18.24 -15.06 0.16
CA VAL A 184 17.74 -13.77 -0.32
C VAL A 184 18.29 -13.46 -1.72
N GLU A 185 19.62 -13.66 -1.92
CA GLU A 185 20.27 -13.41 -3.22
C GLU A 185 19.76 -14.36 -4.32
N ARG A 186 19.56 -15.65 -4.00
CA ARG A 186 18.97 -16.62 -4.93
C ARG A 186 17.58 -16.20 -5.38
N LEU A 187 16.71 -15.82 -4.41
CA LEU A 187 15.36 -15.37 -4.72
C LEU A 187 15.36 -14.10 -5.57
N ARG A 188 16.21 -13.12 -5.19
CA ARG A 188 16.40 -11.86 -5.93
C ARG A 188 16.76 -12.11 -7.39
N LYS A 189 17.74 -12.98 -7.63
CA LYS A 189 18.19 -13.32 -8.99
C LYS A 189 17.06 -13.92 -9.82
N ILE A 190 16.27 -14.84 -9.24
CA ILE A 190 15.13 -15.45 -9.95
C ILE A 190 14.07 -14.39 -10.26
N VAL A 191 13.68 -13.57 -9.29
CA VAL A 191 12.66 -12.54 -9.48
C VAL A 191 13.07 -11.53 -10.55
N LYS A 192 14.31 -11.00 -10.47
CA LYS A 192 14.86 -10.07 -11.48
C LYS A 192 14.94 -10.70 -12.87
N GLY A 193 15.18 -12.00 -12.96
CA GLY A 193 15.21 -12.75 -14.23
C GLY A 193 13.83 -13.15 -14.76
N CYS A 194 12.78 -13.04 -13.94
CA CYS A 194 11.44 -13.49 -14.33
C CYS A 194 10.55 -12.40 -14.94
N LEU A 195 10.61 -11.17 -14.41
CA LEU A 195 9.74 -10.07 -14.87
C LEU A 195 10.30 -8.70 -14.46
N ARG A 196 9.96 -7.66 -15.25
CA ARG A 196 10.26 -6.26 -14.92
C ARG A 196 9.35 -5.75 -13.79
N ARG A 197 8.07 -6.11 -13.79
CA ARG A 197 7.12 -5.66 -12.78
C ARG A 197 7.34 -6.36 -11.45
N HIS A 198 8.45 -6.05 -10.77
CA HIS A 198 8.73 -6.53 -9.43
C HIS A 198 9.06 -5.40 -8.46
N ILE A 199 8.79 -5.62 -7.18
CA ILE A 199 9.28 -4.85 -6.05
C ILE A 199 10.07 -5.79 -5.15
N ILE A 200 11.25 -5.38 -4.71
CA ILE A 200 12.06 -6.14 -3.75
C ILE A 200 12.28 -5.26 -2.53
N THR A 201 11.87 -5.71 -1.35
CA THR A 201 11.98 -4.95 -0.11
C THR A 201 12.12 -5.88 1.10
N PRO A 202 12.90 -5.51 2.12
CA PRO A 202 12.84 -6.19 3.41
C PRO A 202 11.46 -6.02 4.06
N TYR A 203 11.09 -6.99 4.90
CA TYR A 203 9.84 -6.98 5.64
C TYR A 203 9.97 -7.76 6.95
N MET A 204 10.04 -7.04 8.07
CA MET A 204 10.33 -7.61 9.39
C MET A 204 9.22 -8.48 9.99
N TYR A 205 8.01 -8.41 9.44
CA TYR A 205 6.84 -9.18 9.95
C TYR A 205 6.71 -10.57 9.34
N LEU A 206 7.68 -11.02 8.55
CA LEU A 206 7.79 -12.42 8.14
C LEU A 206 8.16 -13.29 9.33
N SER A 207 7.60 -14.50 9.40
CA SER A 207 7.94 -15.45 10.47
C SER A 207 9.36 -15.97 10.33
N ALA A 208 9.96 -16.38 11.47
CA ALA A 208 11.28 -17.00 11.46
C ALA A 208 11.32 -18.30 10.61
N ASP A 209 10.23 -19.04 10.58
CA ASP A 209 10.12 -20.29 9.80
C ASP A 209 9.94 -20.04 8.29
N LYS A 210 9.43 -18.88 7.92
CA LYS A 210 9.18 -18.49 6.52
C LYS A 210 9.69 -17.07 6.26
N PRO A 211 11.03 -16.86 6.31
CA PRO A 211 11.63 -15.54 6.23
C PRO A 211 11.68 -14.95 4.82
N LEU A 212 11.14 -15.64 3.83
CA LEU A 212 11.07 -15.24 2.42
C LEU A 212 9.63 -15.35 1.93
N ALA A 213 9.18 -14.39 1.13
CA ALA A 213 7.87 -14.46 0.51
C ALA A 213 7.86 -13.83 -0.90
N LEU A 214 7.02 -14.38 -1.76
CA LEU A 214 6.54 -13.69 -2.95
C LEU A 214 5.07 -13.38 -2.77
N VAL A 215 4.68 -12.16 -3.12
CA VAL A 215 3.29 -11.70 -3.02
C VAL A 215 2.84 -11.24 -4.41
N THR A 216 1.66 -11.67 -4.80
CA THR A 216 0.93 -11.23 -5.99
C THR A 216 -0.48 -10.85 -5.57
N TRP A 217 -1.25 -10.25 -6.44
CA TRP A 217 -2.65 -9.98 -6.13
C TRP A 217 -3.42 -11.26 -5.80
N GLY A 218 -3.98 -11.32 -4.59
CA GLY A 218 -4.76 -12.46 -4.10
C GLY A 218 -3.96 -13.69 -3.67
N CYS A 219 -2.63 -13.76 -3.88
CA CYS A 219 -1.82 -14.93 -3.53
C CYS A 219 -0.48 -14.55 -2.90
N LYS A 220 0.04 -15.42 -2.04
CA LYS A 220 1.40 -15.34 -1.51
C LYS A 220 2.05 -16.72 -1.44
N LEU A 221 3.35 -16.77 -1.64
CA LEU A 221 4.20 -17.95 -1.47
C LEU A 221 5.18 -17.67 -0.33
N LEU A 222 5.10 -18.44 0.76
CA LEU A 222 5.94 -18.31 1.95
C LEU A 222 7.00 -19.41 1.94
N MET A 223 8.28 -19.05 2.17
CA MET A 223 9.40 -19.98 2.01
C MET A 223 10.40 -19.83 3.14
N ASN A 224 11.03 -20.95 3.51
CA ASN A 224 12.22 -20.97 4.37
C ASN A 224 13.51 -20.90 3.52
N HIS A 225 13.53 -21.63 2.40
CA HIS A 225 14.61 -21.66 1.42
C HIS A 225 14.05 -21.61 0.01
N VAL A 226 14.90 -21.35 -0.96
CA VAL A 226 14.50 -21.10 -2.35
C VAL A 226 14.58 -22.39 -3.17
N GLU A 227 13.42 -22.81 -3.69
CA GLU A 227 13.29 -23.85 -4.71
C GLU A 227 12.93 -23.17 -6.04
N GLU A 228 13.88 -23.13 -6.97
CA GLU A 228 13.78 -22.33 -8.20
C GLU A 228 12.53 -22.67 -9.01
N ASP A 229 12.22 -23.94 -9.17
CA ASP A 229 11.06 -24.40 -9.96
C ASP A 229 9.74 -23.99 -9.30
N VAL A 230 9.66 -24.03 -7.97
CA VAL A 230 8.49 -23.58 -7.21
C VAL A 230 8.29 -22.09 -7.37
N VAL A 231 9.37 -21.30 -7.23
CA VAL A 231 9.35 -19.83 -7.40
C VAL A 231 8.92 -19.46 -8.82
N LYS A 232 9.55 -20.06 -9.85
CA LYS A 232 9.20 -19.80 -11.25
C LYS A 232 7.77 -20.20 -11.57
N SER A 233 7.31 -21.35 -11.05
CA SER A 233 5.93 -21.83 -11.23
C SER A 233 4.92 -20.86 -10.61
N PHE A 234 5.18 -20.36 -9.38
CA PHE A 234 4.35 -19.36 -8.73
C PHE A 234 4.27 -18.08 -9.55
N ILE A 235 5.41 -17.55 -9.99
CA ILE A 235 5.46 -16.31 -10.80
C ILE A 235 4.65 -16.50 -12.10
N LYS A 236 4.87 -17.57 -12.84
CA LYS A 236 4.15 -17.86 -14.09
C LYS A 236 2.64 -18.03 -13.87
N ALA A 237 2.24 -18.61 -12.73
CA ALA A 237 0.84 -18.86 -12.41
C ALA A 237 0.11 -17.61 -11.89
N ARG A 238 0.79 -16.73 -11.17
CA ARG A 238 0.14 -15.67 -10.37
C ARG A 238 0.48 -14.25 -10.79
N ALA A 239 1.64 -13.98 -11.41
CA ALA A 239 1.97 -12.64 -11.88
C ALA A 239 1.02 -12.17 -12.99
N LEU A 240 0.91 -10.85 -13.16
CA LEU A 240 0.13 -10.16 -14.20
C LEU A 240 -1.40 -10.40 -14.12
N ARG A 241 -1.89 -10.86 -12.98
CA ARG A 241 -3.31 -11.17 -12.75
C ARG A 241 -4.01 -10.19 -11.83
N GLY A 242 -3.43 -9.02 -11.60
CA GLY A 242 -4.10 -7.94 -10.88
C GLY A 242 -5.31 -7.38 -11.65
N PRO A 243 -6.28 -6.78 -10.97
CA PRO A 243 -7.51 -6.25 -11.58
C PRO A 243 -7.24 -5.09 -12.56
N GLU A 244 -6.13 -4.40 -12.39
CA GLU A 244 -5.72 -3.26 -13.20
C GLU A 244 -4.38 -3.51 -13.93
N ALA A 245 -4.16 -4.65 -14.51
CA ALA A 245 -2.90 -5.12 -15.08
C ALA A 245 -2.21 -4.14 -16.05
N LEU A 246 -1.70 -3.03 -15.51
CA LEU A 246 -1.01 -1.96 -16.24
C LEU A 246 0.51 -2.15 -16.19
N ALA A 247 1.18 -2.01 -17.34
CA ALA A 247 2.64 -2.02 -17.40
C ALA A 247 3.28 -0.66 -17.06
N LYS A 248 2.47 0.35 -16.74
CA LYS A 248 2.92 1.72 -16.44
C LYS A 248 3.83 1.76 -15.22
N GLU A 249 4.83 2.62 -15.26
CA GLU A 249 5.78 2.85 -14.18
C GLU A 249 5.14 3.66 -13.03
N GLY A 250 5.58 3.38 -11.79
CA GLY A 250 5.19 4.14 -10.62
C GLY A 250 5.89 5.49 -10.46
N GLN A 251 5.52 6.23 -9.41
CA GLN A 251 6.08 7.56 -9.12
C GLN A 251 6.83 7.62 -7.78
N TYR A 252 6.56 6.70 -6.85
CA TYR A 252 7.25 6.67 -5.58
C TYR A 252 8.66 6.12 -5.74
N ARG A 253 9.68 6.89 -5.30
CA ARG A 253 11.11 6.55 -5.44
C ARG A 253 11.90 6.65 -4.13
N TYR A 254 11.23 6.93 -3.02
CA TYR A 254 11.94 7.08 -1.76
C TYR A 254 12.66 5.78 -1.36
N LYS A 255 13.97 5.88 -1.12
CA LYS A 255 14.85 4.72 -0.81
C LYS A 255 14.95 3.65 -1.91
N LEU A 256 14.66 4.00 -3.17
CA LEU A 256 14.94 3.14 -4.32
C LEU A 256 16.45 2.91 -4.46
N LEU A 257 16.88 1.66 -4.57
CA LEU A 257 18.26 1.25 -4.77
C LEU A 257 18.56 1.00 -6.25
N ASP A 258 17.69 0.24 -6.90
CA ASP A 258 17.90 -0.24 -8.26
C ASP A 258 16.57 -0.32 -9.02
N VAL A 259 16.53 0.26 -10.22
CA VAL A 259 15.34 0.22 -11.07
C VAL A 259 15.26 -1.14 -11.77
N ALA A 260 14.07 -1.70 -11.86
CA ALA A 260 13.86 -2.97 -12.56
C ALA A 260 14.22 -2.89 -14.04
N MET A 261 15.01 -3.85 -14.49
CA MET A 261 15.34 -4.04 -15.90
C MET A 261 14.37 -5.04 -16.55
N ILE A 262 14.25 -4.96 -17.86
CA ILE A 262 13.52 -5.95 -18.63
C ILE A 262 14.39 -7.21 -18.71
N PRO A 263 13.90 -8.39 -18.26
CA PRO A 263 14.67 -9.62 -18.40
C PRO A 263 14.97 -9.94 -19.87
N GLU A 264 16.14 -10.48 -20.13
CA GLU A 264 16.51 -10.91 -21.46
C GLU A 264 15.49 -11.92 -22.00
N GLY A 265 15.04 -11.74 -23.24
CA GLY A 265 14.01 -12.55 -23.88
C GLY A 265 12.57 -12.25 -23.44
N SER A 266 12.36 -11.16 -22.64
CA SER A 266 11.03 -10.65 -22.28
C SER A 266 10.74 -9.30 -22.96
N SER A 267 9.79 -8.53 -22.41
CA SER A 267 9.39 -7.21 -22.92
C SER A 267 9.01 -6.28 -21.78
N TYR A 268 8.84 -4.98 -22.08
CA TYR A 268 8.34 -3.98 -21.12
C TYR A 268 6.99 -4.39 -20.47
N GLN A 269 6.14 -5.11 -21.19
CA GLN A 269 4.86 -5.63 -20.71
C GLN A 269 4.97 -7.01 -20.04
N ASP A 270 6.17 -7.55 -19.86
CA ASP A 270 6.41 -8.89 -19.32
C ASP A 270 5.66 -10.00 -20.06
N LYS A 271 5.57 -9.91 -21.41
CA LYS A 271 4.84 -10.89 -22.24
C LYS A 271 5.36 -12.32 -22.06
N LYS A 272 6.63 -12.50 -21.72
CA LYS A 272 7.23 -13.78 -21.40
C LYS A 272 7.78 -13.74 -19.97
N LEU A 273 7.12 -14.44 -19.07
CA LEU A 273 7.56 -14.59 -17.68
C LEU A 273 8.63 -15.66 -17.55
N CYS A 274 9.65 -15.41 -16.72
CA CYS A 274 10.79 -16.30 -16.50
C CYS A 274 11.31 -16.87 -17.83
N PRO A 275 11.73 -16.02 -18.77
CA PRO A 275 12.32 -16.49 -20.01
C PRO A 275 13.52 -17.38 -19.67
N SER A 276 13.65 -18.52 -20.34
CA SER A 276 14.83 -19.37 -20.20
C SER A 276 16.03 -18.60 -20.71
N SER A 277 17.02 -18.39 -19.85
CA SER A 277 18.37 -17.99 -20.26
C SER A 277 19.05 -19.15 -20.98
#